data_ba192eb315119ee56db5ff791f482593
#
_entry.id   ba192eb315119ee56db5ff791f482593
#
_cell.length_a   1.000
_cell.length_b   1.000
_cell.length_c   1.000
_cell.angle_alpha   90.00
_cell.angle_beta   90.00
_cell.angle_gamma   90.00
#
_symmetry.space_group_name_H-M   'P 1'
#
loop_
_entity.id
_entity.type
_entity.pdbx_description
1 polymer ?
#
loop_
_entity_poly.entity_id
_entity_poly.type
_entity_poly.pdbx_seq_one_letter_code
_entity_poly.pdbx_strand_id
1 'polypeptide(L)'
;GDVYKRQDQETGQTIIAGMGELHLEIIVDRLLREFKVEANVGAPQVAYKETFTKPVDVEYKYAKQSGGRGQYGHCKVKFEPMDPNGEETFKFESTVVGGAIPKEYIPAVGEGIEEAAQAGILGGFPVLGVHANVYDGSYHEVDSSEMAFHIAGSMAFKEAMAKASPVLLEPIMKVEVTMPEEYMGDAVSYTHLRAHETSAHLV
;
A
#
# COMPACT_ATOMS: atom_id res chain seq x y z
N GLY A 1 0.04 9.04 -36.33
CA GLY A 1 0.86 8.91 -35.13
C GLY A 1 0.12 8.08 -34.12
N ASP A 2 0.76 7.09 -33.57
CA ASP A 2 0.11 6.14 -32.67
C ASP A 2 -0.06 6.79 -31.29
N VAL A 3 -1.29 6.78 -30.79
CA VAL A 3 -1.60 7.11 -29.41
C VAL A 3 -1.69 5.82 -28.63
N TYR A 4 -0.92 5.71 -27.58
CA TYR A 4 -0.97 4.58 -26.69
C TYR A 4 -1.83 4.96 -25.47
N LYS A 5 -2.79 4.11 -25.12
CA LYS A 5 -3.53 4.21 -23.87
C LYS A 5 -3.21 2.99 -23.00
N ARG A 6 -3.02 3.23 -21.71
CA ARG A 6 -2.79 2.18 -20.73
C ARG A 6 -3.61 2.51 -19.48
N GLN A 7 -4.28 1.52 -18.93
CA GLN A 7 -4.84 1.66 -17.59
C GLN A 7 -3.75 1.28 -16.58
N ASP A 8 -3.46 2.18 -15.68
CA ASP A 8 -2.59 1.91 -14.55
C ASP A 8 -3.35 1.07 -13.53
N GLN A 9 -2.82 -0.10 -13.19
CA GLN A 9 -3.50 -1.05 -12.29
C GLN A 9 -3.47 -0.60 -10.83
N GLU A 10 -2.48 0.21 -10.44
CA GLU A 10 -2.34 0.67 -9.06
C GLU A 10 -3.17 1.92 -8.77
N THR A 11 -3.14 2.90 -9.68
CA THR A 11 -3.87 4.15 -9.50
C THR A 11 -5.29 4.13 -10.11
N GLY A 12 -5.57 3.13 -10.96
CA GLY A 12 -6.82 3.04 -11.71
C GLY A 12 -6.96 4.08 -12.83
N GLN A 13 -5.97 4.96 -13.02
CA GLN A 13 -6.00 6.00 -14.04
C GLN A 13 -5.80 5.42 -15.44
N THR A 14 -6.41 6.08 -16.42
CA THR A 14 -6.10 5.87 -17.84
C THR A 14 -5.02 6.84 -18.27
N ILE A 15 -3.83 6.32 -18.55
CA ILE A 15 -2.68 7.08 -19.03
C ILE A 15 -2.70 7.08 -20.55
N ILE A 16 -2.56 8.24 -21.16
CA ILE A 16 -2.38 8.42 -22.60
C ILE A 16 -0.97 8.91 -22.89
N ALA A 17 -0.36 8.34 -23.91
CA ALA A 17 0.96 8.75 -24.39
C ALA A 17 0.90 9.07 -25.89
N GLY A 18 1.63 10.08 -26.32
CA GLY A 18 1.66 10.56 -27.69
C GLY A 18 3.00 11.19 -28.05
N MET A 19 3.13 11.69 -29.29
CA MET A 19 4.38 12.23 -29.83
C MET A 19 4.78 13.61 -29.28
N GLY A 20 4.01 14.19 -28.39
CA GLY A 20 4.27 15.49 -27.78
C GLY A 20 3.02 16.12 -27.17
N GLU A 21 3.23 17.24 -26.48
CA GLU A 21 2.19 17.93 -25.72
C GLU A 21 1.01 18.37 -26.60
N LEU A 22 1.29 19.04 -27.73
CA LEU A 22 0.26 19.47 -28.65
C LEU A 22 -0.56 18.31 -29.21
N HIS A 23 0.06 17.17 -29.47
CA HIS A 23 -0.64 15.97 -29.93
C HIS A 23 -1.63 15.46 -28.86
N LEU A 24 -1.18 15.43 -27.62
CA LEU A 24 -2.03 15.01 -26.49
C LEU A 24 -3.16 16.00 -26.23
N GLU A 25 -2.90 17.31 -26.30
CA GLU A 25 -3.93 18.35 -26.18
C GLU A 25 -5.05 18.22 -27.23
N ILE A 26 -4.68 18.00 -28.50
CA ILE A 26 -5.66 17.80 -29.57
C ILE A 26 -6.53 16.56 -29.30
N ILE A 27 -5.94 15.47 -28.82
CA ILE A 27 -6.68 14.24 -28.52
C ILE A 27 -7.63 14.45 -27.35
N VAL A 28 -7.18 15.10 -26.30
CA VAL A 28 -8.01 15.44 -25.12
C VAL A 28 -9.16 16.36 -25.54
N ASP A 29 -8.88 17.40 -26.34
CA ASP A 29 -9.91 18.31 -26.84
C ASP A 29 -10.98 17.57 -27.65
N ARG A 30 -10.59 16.64 -28.52
CA ARG A 30 -11.51 15.77 -29.26
C ARG A 30 -12.33 14.86 -28.37
N LEU A 31 -11.72 14.25 -27.36
CA LEU A 31 -12.43 13.41 -26.39
C LEU A 31 -13.54 14.20 -25.68
N LEU A 32 -13.24 15.41 -25.24
CA LEU A 32 -14.18 16.26 -24.51
C LEU A 32 -15.28 16.86 -25.43
N ARG A 33 -14.88 17.38 -26.60
CA ARG A 33 -15.84 18.11 -27.48
C ARG A 33 -16.61 17.22 -28.44
N GLU A 34 -15.93 16.28 -29.13
CA GLU A 34 -16.57 15.43 -30.13
C GLU A 34 -17.27 14.24 -29.49
N PHE A 35 -16.61 13.59 -28.54
CA PHE A 35 -17.15 12.38 -27.89
C PHE A 35 -17.89 12.67 -26.59
N LYS A 36 -17.86 13.90 -26.09
CA LYS A 36 -18.55 14.37 -24.86
C LYS A 36 -18.23 13.49 -23.65
N VAL A 37 -16.98 13.03 -23.55
CA VAL A 37 -16.51 12.25 -22.41
C VAL A 37 -16.24 13.22 -21.26
N GLU A 38 -16.90 13.00 -20.14
CA GLU A 38 -16.58 13.71 -18.91
C GLU A 38 -15.32 13.08 -18.30
N ALA A 39 -14.18 13.80 -18.35
CA ALA A 39 -12.92 13.33 -17.80
C ALA A 39 -12.14 14.49 -17.18
N ASN A 40 -11.53 14.23 -16.05
CA ASN A 40 -10.53 15.11 -15.47
C ASN A 40 -9.17 14.77 -16.06
N VAL A 41 -8.52 15.75 -16.70
CA VAL A 41 -7.24 15.60 -17.33
C VAL A 41 -6.16 16.26 -16.46
N GLY A 42 -5.10 15.54 -16.18
CA GLY A 42 -4.00 16.02 -15.35
C GLY A 42 -2.77 15.13 -15.47
N ALA A 43 -1.75 15.44 -14.67
CA ALA A 43 -0.56 14.62 -14.60
C ALA A 43 -0.88 13.22 -14.03
N PRO A 44 -0.12 12.17 -14.44
CA PRO A 44 -0.23 10.86 -13.84
C PRO A 44 -0.01 10.92 -12.31
N GLN A 45 -0.81 10.16 -11.57
CA GLN A 45 -0.62 10.04 -10.13
C GLN A 45 0.59 9.16 -9.83
N VAL A 46 1.32 9.52 -8.79
CA VAL A 46 2.41 8.70 -8.28
C VAL A 46 1.81 7.57 -7.42
N ALA A 47 2.19 6.33 -7.72
CA ALA A 47 1.78 5.15 -6.96
C ALA A 47 2.61 5.03 -5.67
N TYR A 48 2.30 5.83 -4.68
CA TYR A 48 2.94 5.75 -3.36
C TYR A 48 2.62 4.44 -2.66
N LYS A 49 3.55 3.98 -1.83
CA LYS A 49 3.36 2.90 -0.85
C LYS A 49 3.79 3.39 0.52
N GLU A 50 3.52 2.60 1.53
CA GLU A 50 3.96 2.87 2.90
C GLU A 50 4.81 1.70 3.40
N THR A 51 5.65 1.96 4.39
CA THR A 51 6.35 0.95 5.18
C THR A 51 6.63 1.49 6.56
N PHE A 52 7.26 0.72 7.41
CA PHE A 52 7.67 1.15 8.75
C PHE A 52 9.10 0.69 9.05
N THR A 53 9.75 1.34 10.02
CA THR A 53 11.19 1.17 10.23
C THR A 53 11.56 0.54 11.57
N LYS A 54 10.60 0.44 12.51
CA LYS A 54 10.87 -0.06 13.86
C LYS A 54 10.00 -1.27 14.18
N PRO A 55 10.56 -2.34 14.77
CA PRO A 55 9.74 -3.41 15.31
C PRO A 55 8.89 -2.90 16.47
N VAL A 56 7.67 -3.40 16.56
CA VAL A 56 6.72 -3.02 17.61
C VAL A 56 5.96 -4.26 18.10
N ASP A 57 5.76 -4.34 19.40
CA ASP A 57 4.92 -5.32 20.05
C ASP A 57 3.65 -4.64 20.56
N VAL A 58 2.49 -5.17 20.19
CA VAL A 58 1.18 -4.60 20.50
C VAL A 58 0.25 -5.65 21.05
N GLU A 59 -0.42 -5.29 22.11
CA GLU A 59 -1.55 -6.04 22.67
C GLU A 59 -2.83 -5.26 22.40
N TYR A 60 -3.78 -5.89 21.69
CA TYR A 60 -5.07 -5.27 21.43
C TYR A 60 -6.22 -6.17 21.88
N LYS A 61 -7.12 -5.58 22.66
CA LYS A 61 -8.32 -6.24 23.16
C LYS A 61 -9.57 -5.53 22.61
N TYR A 62 -10.25 -6.21 21.70
CA TYR A 62 -11.55 -5.79 21.23
C TYR A 62 -12.64 -6.44 22.11
N ALA A 63 -13.30 -5.63 22.92
CA ALA A 63 -14.40 -6.07 23.75
C ALA A 63 -15.56 -5.08 23.61
N LYS A 64 -16.69 -5.56 23.09
CA LYS A 64 -17.91 -4.75 22.94
C LYS A 64 -19.10 -5.53 23.44
N GLN A 65 -19.90 -4.91 24.30
CA GLN A 65 -21.13 -5.48 24.82
C GLN A 65 -22.28 -4.50 24.56
N SER A 66 -23.24 -4.91 23.78
CA SER A 66 -24.41 -4.11 23.45
C SER A 66 -25.67 -5.00 23.52
N GLY A 67 -26.26 -5.06 24.71
CA GLY A 67 -27.60 -5.60 24.90
C GLY A 67 -27.89 -6.98 24.33
N GLY A 68 -27.02 -7.98 24.57
CA GLY A 68 -27.14 -9.34 24.05
C GLY A 68 -25.80 -10.06 24.02
N ARG A 69 -25.55 -10.89 22.99
CA ARG A 69 -24.24 -11.54 22.78
C ARG A 69 -23.18 -10.49 22.53
N GLY A 70 -22.14 -10.49 23.37
CA GLY A 70 -21.01 -9.58 23.23
C GLY A 70 -20.09 -9.94 22.05
N GLN A 71 -19.06 -9.13 21.86
CA GLN A 71 -17.96 -9.41 20.93
C GLN A 71 -16.64 -9.33 21.70
N TYR A 72 -15.80 -10.34 21.54
CA TYR A 72 -14.51 -10.41 22.22
C TYR A 72 -13.44 -11.00 21.30
N GLY A 73 -12.37 -10.25 21.09
CA GLY A 73 -11.16 -10.69 20.40
C GLY A 73 -9.96 -10.04 21.06
N HIS A 74 -8.96 -10.83 21.45
CA HIS A 74 -7.76 -10.33 22.10
C HIS A 74 -6.54 -11.03 21.53
N CYS A 75 -5.60 -10.25 21.00
CA CYS A 75 -4.38 -10.74 20.41
C CYS A 75 -3.18 -9.90 20.82
N LYS A 76 -2.01 -10.56 20.96
CA LYS A 76 -0.71 -9.94 21.07
C LYS A 76 0.08 -10.27 19.82
N VAL A 77 0.52 -9.23 19.12
CA VAL A 77 1.16 -9.34 17.82
C VAL A 77 2.45 -8.56 17.81
N LYS A 78 3.50 -9.22 17.34
CA LYS A 78 4.79 -8.61 17.06
C LYS A 78 4.87 -8.26 15.60
N PHE A 79 5.18 -7.01 15.30
CA PHE A 79 5.37 -6.52 13.95
C PHE A 79 6.85 -6.20 13.74
N GLU A 80 7.42 -6.75 12.68
CA GLU A 80 8.81 -6.52 12.30
C GLU A 80 8.87 -6.05 10.84
N PRO A 81 9.68 -5.01 10.54
CA PRO A 81 9.83 -4.56 9.16
C PRO A 81 10.60 -5.59 8.33
N MET A 82 10.12 -5.84 7.11
CA MET A 82 10.80 -6.63 6.08
C MET A 82 11.19 -5.73 4.91
N ASP A 83 11.97 -6.27 3.97
CA ASP A 83 12.30 -5.55 2.74
C ASP A 83 11.01 -5.28 1.93
N PRO A 84 10.63 -4.01 1.73
CA PRO A 84 9.43 -3.66 0.98
C PRO A 84 9.55 -3.97 -0.53
N ASN A 85 10.77 -4.22 -1.04
CA ASN A 85 11.04 -4.59 -2.43
C ASN A 85 11.26 -6.10 -2.61
N GLY A 86 11.11 -6.89 -1.55
CA GLY A 86 11.25 -8.35 -1.59
C GLY A 86 10.12 -9.02 -2.39
N GLU A 87 10.29 -10.32 -2.68
CA GLU A 87 9.27 -11.12 -3.34
C GLU A 87 8.01 -11.26 -2.49
N GLU A 88 8.17 -11.31 -1.17
CA GLU A 88 7.09 -11.38 -0.19
C GLU A 88 7.07 -10.06 0.61
N THR A 89 6.04 -9.28 0.43
CA THR A 89 5.89 -7.97 1.11
C THR A 89 4.97 -8.02 2.32
N PHE A 90 4.29 -9.15 2.54
CA PHE A 90 3.45 -9.41 3.69
C PHE A 90 3.63 -10.85 4.14
N LYS A 91 3.94 -11.05 5.43
CA LYS A 91 4.06 -12.37 6.04
C LYS A 91 3.32 -12.39 7.37
N PHE A 92 2.44 -13.38 7.52
CA PHE A 92 1.74 -13.64 8.77
C PHE A 92 2.10 -15.02 9.29
N GLU A 93 2.43 -15.09 10.57
CA GLU A 93 2.68 -16.36 11.25
C GLU A 93 2.09 -16.38 12.66
N SER A 94 1.97 -17.56 13.22
CA SER A 94 1.45 -17.74 14.56
C SER A 94 2.35 -18.67 15.39
N THR A 95 2.75 -18.16 16.54
CA THR A 95 3.47 -18.93 17.57
C THR A 95 2.66 -19.09 18.85
N VAL A 96 1.34 -18.97 18.75
CA VAL A 96 0.41 -19.14 19.89
C VAL A 96 0.53 -20.55 20.46
N VAL A 97 0.73 -20.65 21.77
CA VAL A 97 0.84 -21.92 22.51
C VAL A 97 -0.32 -22.07 23.51
N GLY A 98 -0.59 -23.33 23.92
CA GLY A 98 -1.55 -23.61 24.97
C GLY A 98 -3.02 -23.31 24.65
N GLY A 99 -3.36 -23.02 23.38
CA GLY A 99 -4.74 -22.72 22.98
C GLY A 99 -5.25 -21.36 23.48
N ALA A 100 -4.34 -20.42 23.76
CA ALA A 100 -4.71 -19.07 24.20
C ALA A 100 -5.65 -18.36 23.19
N ILE A 101 -5.45 -18.62 21.90
CA ILE A 101 -6.40 -18.31 20.84
C ILE A 101 -6.78 -19.64 20.14
N PRO A 102 -8.06 -19.96 19.97
CA PRO A 102 -8.47 -21.11 19.17
C PRO A 102 -7.92 -21.02 17.73
N LYS A 103 -7.45 -22.17 17.21
CA LYS A 103 -6.80 -22.23 15.89
C LYS A 103 -7.69 -21.69 14.77
N GLU A 104 -8.99 -21.80 14.89
CA GLU A 104 -9.98 -21.31 13.92
C GLU A 104 -10.02 -19.78 13.82
N TYR A 105 -9.62 -19.04 14.89
CA TYR A 105 -9.62 -17.57 14.89
C TYR A 105 -8.29 -16.95 14.47
N ILE A 106 -7.21 -17.73 14.44
CA ILE A 106 -5.86 -17.22 14.05
C ILE A 106 -5.85 -16.68 12.62
N PRO A 107 -6.43 -17.35 11.60
CA PRO A 107 -6.50 -16.80 10.25
C PRO A 107 -7.21 -15.45 10.20
N ALA A 108 -8.29 -15.28 10.93
CA ALA A 108 -9.05 -14.03 10.98
C ALA A 108 -8.22 -12.85 11.51
N VAL A 109 -7.30 -13.08 12.46
CA VAL A 109 -6.33 -12.06 12.90
C VAL A 109 -5.43 -11.64 11.73
N GLY A 110 -4.90 -12.61 10.98
CA GLY A 110 -4.05 -12.36 9.81
C GLY A 110 -4.76 -11.57 8.71
N GLU A 111 -5.98 -11.98 8.36
CA GLU A 111 -6.83 -11.28 7.39
C GLU A 111 -7.12 -9.83 7.81
N GLY A 112 -7.41 -9.60 9.09
CA GLY A 112 -7.63 -8.26 9.62
C GLY A 112 -6.39 -7.38 9.55
N ILE A 113 -5.20 -7.94 9.78
CA ILE A 113 -3.92 -7.23 9.63
C ILE A 113 -3.65 -6.90 8.16
N GLU A 114 -3.84 -7.86 7.25
CA GLU A 114 -3.62 -7.69 5.82
C GLU A 114 -4.54 -6.63 5.22
N GLU A 115 -5.83 -6.67 5.54
CA GLU A 115 -6.80 -5.66 5.09
C GLU A 115 -6.41 -4.25 5.59
N ALA A 116 -6.00 -4.13 6.86
CA ALA A 116 -5.53 -2.87 7.40
C ALA A 116 -4.23 -2.38 6.73
N ALA A 117 -3.32 -3.29 6.36
CA ALA A 117 -2.11 -2.97 5.62
C ALA A 117 -2.42 -2.46 4.21
N GLN A 118 -3.41 -3.04 3.52
CA GLN A 118 -3.86 -2.57 2.20
C GLN A 118 -4.52 -1.19 2.26
N ALA A 119 -5.19 -0.87 3.37
CA ALA A 119 -5.83 0.42 3.56
C ALA A 119 -4.85 1.57 3.84
N GLY A 120 -3.64 1.26 4.30
CA GLY A 120 -2.62 2.24 4.65
C GLY A 120 -2.87 3.01 5.94
N ILE A 121 -1.89 3.80 6.36
CA ILE A 121 -1.90 4.52 7.65
C ILE A 121 -1.62 6.03 7.49
N LEU A 122 -0.64 6.40 6.65
CA LEU A 122 -0.24 7.79 6.47
C LEU A 122 -1.09 8.53 5.43
N GLY A 123 -1.16 7.98 4.24
CA GLY A 123 -1.84 8.57 3.10
C GLY A 123 -2.90 7.66 2.48
N GLY A 124 -3.17 6.50 3.07
CA GLY A 124 -4.08 5.51 2.51
C GLY A 124 -3.45 4.66 1.42
N PHE A 125 -2.12 4.54 1.41
CA PHE A 125 -1.38 3.70 0.46
C PHE A 125 -1.04 2.36 1.10
N PRO A 126 -1.01 1.26 0.33
CA PRO A 126 -0.68 -0.05 0.87
C PRO A 126 0.66 -0.06 1.61
N VAL A 127 0.68 -0.68 2.80
CA VAL A 127 1.89 -0.88 3.61
C VAL A 127 2.59 -2.14 3.15
N LEU A 128 3.85 -2.02 2.77
CA LEU A 128 4.70 -3.11 2.32
C LEU A 128 5.78 -3.45 3.37
N GLY A 129 6.29 -4.67 3.30
CA GLY A 129 7.36 -5.13 4.18
C GLY A 129 6.86 -5.41 5.61
N VAL A 130 5.71 -6.08 5.73
CA VAL A 130 5.08 -6.40 7.03
C VAL A 130 5.31 -7.86 7.38
N HIS A 131 6.02 -8.13 8.47
CA HIS A 131 6.03 -9.43 9.13
C HIS A 131 5.25 -9.32 10.44
N ALA A 132 4.17 -10.07 10.56
CA ALA A 132 3.30 -10.09 11.72
C ALA A 132 3.30 -11.49 12.36
N ASN A 133 3.67 -11.58 13.62
CA ASN A 133 3.61 -12.82 14.41
C ASN A 133 2.66 -12.66 15.57
N VAL A 134 1.52 -13.37 15.53
CA VAL A 134 0.64 -13.50 16.68
C VAL A 134 1.18 -14.58 17.60
N TYR A 135 1.46 -14.23 18.87
CA TYR A 135 2.14 -15.14 19.80
C TYR A 135 1.33 -15.43 21.06
N ASP A 136 0.35 -14.59 21.41
CA ASP A 136 -0.48 -14.76 22.60
C ASP A 136 -1.83 -14.05 22.40
N GLY A 137 -2.76 -14.29 23.32
CA GLY A 137 -4.06 -13.64 23.35
C GLY A 137 -4.98 -14.31 24.36
N SER A 138 -6.27 -14.05 24.22
CA SER A 138 -7.29 -14.76 24.97
C SER A 138 -8.61 -14.75 24.22
N TYR A 139 -9.48 -15.68 24.56
CA TYR A 139 -10.82 -15.77 23.97
C TYR A 139 -11.88 -15.92 25.07
N HIS A 140 -13.11 -15.70 24.69
CA HIS A 140 -14.27 -15.89 25.53
C HIS A 140 -15.23 -16.87 24.83
N GLU A 141 -15.62 -17.95 25.51
CA GLU A 141 -16.40 -19.04 24.89
C GLU A 141 -17.70 -18.59 24.21
N VAL A 142 -18.35 -17.55 24.74
CA VAL A 142 -19.65 -17.07 24.24
C VAL A 142 -19.50 -15.89 23.27
N ASP A 143 -18.56 -14.96 23.53
CA ASP A 143 -18.49 -13.67 22.87
C ASP A 143 -17.40 -13.60 21.79
N SER A 144 -16.50 -14.60 21.71
CA SER A 144 -15.50 -14.66 20.66
C SER A 144 -16.07 -15.13 19.33
N SER A 145 -15.56 -14.57 18.25
CA SER A 145 -15.91 -14.91 16.87
C SER A 145 -14.76 -14.54 15.92
N GLU A 146 -14.76 -15.12 14.73
CA GLU A 146 -13.82 -14.73 13.67
C GLU A 146 -13.84 -13.23 13.42
N MET A 147 -15.02 -12.63 13.33
CA MET A 147 -15.19 -11.18 13.14
C MET A 147 -14.53 -10.36 14.26
N ALA A 148 -14.66 -10.79 15.52
CA ALA A 148 -14.06 -10.08 16.65
C ALA A 148 -12.53 -10.15 16.61
N PHE A 149 -11.95 -11.28 16.19
CA PHE A 149 -10.51 -11.43 16.02
C PHE A 149 -9.99 -10.71 14.78
N HIS A 150 -10.76 -10.67 13.70
CA HIS A 150 -10.45 -9.85 12.51
C HIS A 150 -10.34 -8.37 12.88
N ILE A 151 -11.32 -7.85 13.62
CA ILE A 151 -11.29 -6.46 14.10
C ILE A 151 -10.09 -6.24 15.05
N ALA A 152 -9.82 -7.19 15.96
CA ALA A 152 -8.69 -7.10 16.88
C ALA A 152 -7.36 -7.03 16.12
N GLY A 153 -7.17 -7.86 15.09
CA GLY A 153 -6.00 -7.83 14.22
C GLY A 153 -5.84 -6.51 13.47
N SER A 154 -6.91 -6.03 12.85
CA SER A 154 -6.94 -4.73 12.14
C SER A 154 -6.57 -3.56 13.06
N MET A 155 -7.11 -3.53 14.25
CA MET A 155 -6.84 -2.46 15.22
C MET A 155 -5.44 -2.58 15.84
N ALA A 156 -4.96 -3.81 16.09
CA ALA A 156 -3.59 -4.05 16.54
C ALA A 156 -2.57 -3.51 15.52
N PHE A 157 -2.81 -3.75 14.22
CA PHE A 157 -1.97 -3.21 13.16
C PHE A 157 -1.97 -1.68 13.15
N LYS A 158 -3.12 -1.04 13.21
CA LYS A 158 -3.23 0.43 13.24
C LYS A 158 -2.50 1.03 14.45
N GLU A 159 -2.63 0.42 15.62
CA GLU A 159 -1.92 0.87 16.82
C GLU A 159 -0.41 0.65 16.70
N ALA A 160 0.00 -0.49 16.13
CA ALA A 160 1.41 -0.77 15.89
C ALA A 160 2.05 0.26 14.96
N MET A 161 1.41 0.56 13.84
CA MET A 161 1.92 1.50 12.85
C MET A 161 2.07 2.92 13.41
N ALA A 162 1.18 3.35 14.29
CA ALA A 162 1.32 4.64 14.98
C ALA A 162 2.62 4.74 15.80
N LYS A 163 3.19 3.61 16.25
CA LYS A 163 4.41 3.51 17.06
C LYS A 163 5.64 3.09 16.26
N ALA A 164 5.46 2.49 15.10
CA ALA A 164 6.50 1.83 14.30
C ALA A 164 7.33 2.79 13.42
N SER A 165 7.12 4.09 13.50
CA SER A 165 7.73 5.10 12.62
C SER A 165 7.45 4.80 11.14
N PRO A 166 6.18 4.94 10.71
CA PRO A 166 5.80 4.70 9.32
C PRO A 166 6.41 5.76 8.40
N VAL A 167 6.76 5.35 7.18
CA VAL A 167 7.35 6.19 6.15
C VAL A 167 6.66 5.95 4.81
N LEU A 168 6.63 7.01 3.97
CA LEU A 168 6.11 6.93 2.63
C LEU A 168 7.23 6.47 1.68
N LEU A 169 6.88 5.59 0.74
CA LEU A 169 7.75 5.12 -0.33
C LEU A 169 7.30 5.70 -1.66
N GLU A 170 8.24 6.25 -2.41
CA GLU A 170 8.05 6.70 -3.79
C GLU A 170 8.53 5.63 -4.77
N PRO A 171 7.86 5.44 -5.92
CA PRO A 171 8.33 4.49 -6.92
C PRO A 171 9.58 5.02 -7.59
N ILE A 172 10.61 4.18 -7.67
CA ILE A 172 11.79 4.42 -8.50
C ILE A 172 11.54 3.79 -9.87
N MET A 173 11.58 4.61 -10.93
CA MET A 173 11.30 4.18 -12.29
C MET A 173 12.55 4.20 -13.15
N LYS A 174 12.73 3.19 -14.01
CA LYS A 174 13.72 3.24 -15.07
C LYS A 174 13.18 4.12 -16.20
N VAL A 175 13.91 5.18 -16.53
CA VAL A 175 13.57 6.09 -17.63
C VAL A 175 14.61 5.91 -18.74
N GLU A 176 14.13 5.71 -19.96
CA GLU A 176 14.94 5.69 -21.19
C GLU A 176 14.53 6.88 -22.04
N VAL A 177 15.51 7.72 -22.38
CA VAL A 177 15.30 8.93 -23.17
C VAL A 177 16.12 8.82 -24.47
N THR A 178 15.42 8.82 -25.59
CA THR A 178 16.06 8.84 -26.93
C THR A 178 16.01 10.26 -27.47
N MET A 179 17.17 10.85 -27.75
CA MET A 179 17.28 12.24 -28.23
C MET A 179 18.52 12.43 -29.14
N PRO A 180 18.54 13.48 -29.98
CA PRO A 180 19.76 13.90 -30.66
C PRO A 180 20.84 14.30 -29.65
N GLU A 181 22.11 14.03 -29.99
CA GLU A 181 23.28 14.27 -29.13
C GLU A 181 23.42 15.74 -28.66
N GLU A 182 22.98 16.68 -29.47
CA GLU A 182 23.00 18.11 -29.16
C GLU A 182 22.16 18.51 -27.93
N TYR A 183 21.14 17.72 -27.58
CA TYR A 183 20.27 17.98 -26.43
C TYR A 183 20.64 17.19 -25.16
N MET A 184 21.70 16.37 -25.25
CA MET A 184 22.09 15.49 -24.13
C MET A 184 22.46 16.28 -22.88
N GLY A 185 23.15 17.41 -23.02
CA GLY A 185 23.55 18.26 -21.90
C GLY A 185 22.35 18.81 -21.11
N ASP A 186 21.33 19.27 -21.82
CA ASP A 186 20.12 19.82 -21.21
C ASP A 186 19.28 18.74 -20.50
N ALA A 187 19.16 17.57 -21.14
CA ALA A 187 18.42 16.45 -20.55
C ALA A 187 19.08 15.94 -19.26
N VAL A 188 20.42 15.79 -19.24
CA VAL A 188 21.17 15.36 -18.05
C VAL A 188 21.08 16.41 -16.94
N SER A 189 21.20 17.68 -17.27
CA SER A 189 21.10 18.77 -16.29
C SER A 189 19.72 18.84 -15.63
N TYR A 190 18.65 18.62 -16.40
CA TYR A 190 17.28 18.67 -15.90
C TYR A 190 16.94 17.48 -15.01
N THR A 191 17.43 16.29 -15.32
CA THR A 191 17.25 15.09 -14.48
C THR A 191 18.05 15.21 -13.18
N HIS A 192 19.23 15.83 -13.19
CA HIS A 192 20.05 16.03 -11.98
C HIS A 192 19.43 17.02 -10.98
N LEU A 193 18.67 18.00 -11.45
CA LEU A 193 18.07 19.04 -10.61
C LEU A 193 16.74 18.63 -9.95
N ARG A 194 16.03 17.64 -10.49
CA ARG A 194 14.71 17.22 -10.00
C ARG A 194 14.58 15.78 -9.57
N ALA A 195 15.44 14.90 -10.07
CA ALA A 195 15.41 13.49 -9.71
C ALA A 195 16.70 13.16 -8.95
N HIS A 196 16.68 13.31 -7.66
CA HIS A 196 17.84 13.08 -6.80
C HIS A 196 18.39 11.65 -6.85
N GLU A 197 17.78 10.69 -7.56
CA GLU A 197 18.17 9.28 -7.57
C GLU A 197 17.80 8.50 -8.84
N THR A 198 17.66 9.10 -10.01
CA THR A 198 17.48 8.32 -11.23
C THR A 198 18.82 8.10 -11.92
N SER A 199 19.28 6.83 -11.89
CA SER A 199 20.36 6.39 -12.81
C SER A 199 19.85 6.47 -14.23
N ALA A 200 20.16 7.54 -14.96
CA ALA A 200 19.94 7.62 -16.38
C ALA A 200 21.00 6.76 -17.09
N HIS A 201 20.60 5.62 -17.66
CA HIS A 201 21.40 4.94 -18.66
C HIS A 201 21.09 5.56 -20.02
N LEU A 202 22.02 6.37 -20.49
CA LEU A 202 22.05 6.86 -21.87
C LEU A 202 22.59 5.74 -22.76
N VAL A 203 21.84 5.35 -23.79
CA VAL A 203 22.27 4.44 -24.87
C VAL A 203 22.49 5.25 -26.14
#